data_64f0f8db5ebd6988bbded8f907d46f1e
#
_entry.id   64f0f8db5ebd6988bbded8f907d46f1e
#
_cell.length_a   1.000
_cell.length_b   1.000
_cell.length_c   1.000
_cell.angle_alpha   90.00
_cell.angle_beta   90.00
_cell.angle_gamma   90.00
#
_symmetry.space_group_name_H-M   'P 1'
#
loop_
_entity.id
_entity.type
_entity.pdbx_description
1 polymer ?
#
loop_
_entity_poly.entity_id
_entity_poly.type
_entity_poly.pdbx_seq_one_letter_code
_entity_poly.pdbx_strand_id
1 'polypeptide(L)'
;GIKLNEPAIDLAICMAVASSYKNKEISSTDCFVGEVGLTGEIRRVNQIEARVKEAAKVGFKRIFIPKNNLNQDLKNNSEIEVIGVASLPQALKLVFN
;
A
#
# COMPACT_ATOMS: atom_id res chain seq x y z
N GLY A 1 -13.91 19.15 -1.47
CA GLY A 1 -14.66 17.96 -1.87
C GLY A 1 -13.82 16.72 -1.88
N ILE A 2 -14.47 15.59 -2.09
CA ILE A 2 -13.79 14.31 -2.16
C ILE A 2 -13.07 14.20 -3.49
N LYS A 3 -11.79 13.90 -3.43
CA LYS A 3 -11.01 13.66 -4.64
C LYS A 3 -11.15 12.18 -5.01
N LEU A 4 -12.04 11.90 -5.94
CA LEU A 4 -12.32 10.53 -6.36
C LEU A 4 -11.21 9.92 -7.20
N ASN A 5 -10.28 10.75 -7.68
CA ASN A 5 -9.21 10.33 -8.58
C ASN A 5 -7.82 10.52 -7.98
N GLU A 6 -7.68 10.42 -6.67
CA GLU A 6 -6.34 10.47 -6.07
C GLU A 6 -5.56 9.22 -6.44
N PRO A 7 -4.44 9.33 -7.20
CA PRO A 7 -3.69 8.15 -7.64
C PRO A 7 -3.13 7.29 -6.51
N ALA A 8 -2.90 7.88 -5.34
CA ALA A 8 -2.34 7.15 -4.21
C ALA A 8 -3.26 6.01 -3.72
N ILE A 9 -4.55 6.01 -4.06
CA ILE A 9 -5.47 4.95 -3.65
C ILE A 9 -5.52 3.77 -4.64
N ASP A 10 -4.84 3.88 -5.78
CA ASP A 10 -4.91 2.84 -6.83
C ASP A 10 -4.59 1.45 -6.28
N LEU A 11 -3.50 1.35 -5.50
CA LEU A 11 -3.07 0.05 -4.99
C LEU A 11 -4.14 -0.56 -4.09
N ALA A 12 -4.74 0.23 -3.21
CA ALA A 12 -5.80 -0.26 -2.32
C ALA A 12 -7.00 -0.78 -3.12
N ILE A 13 -7.38 -0.07 -4.19
CA ILE A 13 -8.49 -0.50 -5.05
C ILE A 13 -8.14 -1.81 -5.76
N CYS A 14 -6.92 -1.91 -6.32
CA CYS A 14 -6.48 -3.13 -7.00
C CYS A 14 -6.49 -4.32 -6.04
N MET A 15 -6.02 -4.12 -4.81
CA MET A 15 -6.00 -5.20 -3.82
C MET A 15 -7.41 -5.61 -3.40
N ALA A 16 -8.32 -4.66 -3.26
CA ALA A 16 -9.71 -4.96 -2.93
C ALA A 16 -10.40 -5.76 -4.05
N VAL A 17 -10.16 -5.38 -5.31
CA VAL A 17 -10.70 -6.11 -6.47
C VAL A 17 -10.13 -7.51 -6.52
N ALA A 18 -8.81 -7.66 -6.31
CA ALA A 18 -8.17 -8.98 -6.33
C ALA A 18 -8.69 -9.87 -5.19
N SER A 19 -8.89 -9.31 -4.01
CA SER A 19 -9.45 -10.03 -2.86
C SER A 19 -10.83 -10.60 -3.22
N SER A 20 -11.67 -9.78 -3.81
CA SER A 20 -13.00 -10.19 -4.24
C SER A 20 -12.94 -11.29 -5.31
N TYR A 21 -12.10 -11.09 -6.32
CA TYR A 21 -11.96 -12.06 -7.42
C TYR A 21 -11.43 -13.40 -6.94
N LYS A 22 -10.44 -13.39 -6.06
CA LYS A 22 -9.81 -14.60 -5.52
C LYS A 22 -10.63 -15.23 -4.38
N ASN A 23 -11.63 -14.52 -3.89
CA ASN A 23 -12.39 -14.90 -2.70
C ASN A 23 -11.46 -15.19 -1.51
N LYS A 24 -10.48 -14.30 -1.32
CA LYS A 24 -9.53 -14.35 -0.21
C LYS A 24 -9.51 -13.01 0.51
N GLU A 25 -9.62 -13.04 1.81
CA GLU A 25 -9.67 -11.82 2.61
C GLU A 25 -8.30 -11.17 2.75
N ILE A 26 -8.31 -9.84 2.78
CA ILE A 26 -7.16 -9.05 3.19
C ILE A 26 -7.29 -8.79 4.69
N SER A 27 -6.17 -8.89 5.41
CA SER A 27 -6.19 -8.57 6.84
C SER A 27 -6.68 -7.15 7.06
N SER A 28 -7.59 -6.97 8.03
CA SER A 28 -8.12 -5.65 8.38
C SER A 28 -7.05 -4.72 8.95
N THR A 29 -5.86 -5.24 9.27
CA THR A 29 -4.75 -4.44 9.79
C THR A 29 -3.72 -4.10 8.72
N ASP A 30 -3.97 -4.44 7.46
CA ASP A 30 -3.11 -4.09 6.33
C ASP A 30 -3.63 -2.86 5.61
N CYS A 31 -2.71 -1.96 5.26
CA CYS A 31 -3.00 -0.71 4.56
C CYS A 31 -2.17 -0.67 3.27
N PHE A 32 -2.72 -0.08 2.21
CA PHE A 32 -2.08 -0.04 0.90
C PHE A 32 -2.09 1.37 0.35
N VAL A 33 -0.92 1.85 -0.08
CA VAL A 33 -0.77 3.17 -0.68
C VAL A 33 0.13 3.03 -1.90
N GLY A 34 -0.31 3.55 -3.04
CA GLY A 34 0.50 3.55 -4.25
C GLY A 34 -0.31 3.88 -5.48
N GLU A 35 0.32 4.57 -6.43
CA GLU A 35 -0.23 4.76 -7.75
C GLU A 35 0.15 3.57 -8.62
N VAL A 36 -0.80 3.00 -9.35
CA VAL A 36 -0.56 1.84 -10.21
C VAL A 36 -0.58 2.28 -11.66
N GLY A 37 0.52 2.02 -12.37
CA GLY A 37 0.62 2.33 -13.79
C GLY A 37 -0.03 1.27 -14.66
N LEU A 38 -0.13 1.56 -15.96
CA LEU A 38 -0.82 0.71 -16.91
C LEU A 38 -0.18 -0.67 -17.08
N THR A 39 1.10 -0.80 -16.77
CA THR A 39 1.80 -2.08 -16.87
C THR A 39 1.97 -2.76 -15.50
N GLY A 40 1.26 -2.26 -14.48
CA GLY A 40 1.29 -2.85 -13.15
C GLY A 40 2.43 -2.36 -12.27
N GLU A 41 3.21 -1.39 -12.73
CA GLU A 41 4.24 -0.81 -11.89
C GLU A 41 3.60 0.05 -10.79
N ILE A 42 4.20 0.03 -9.60
CA ILE A 42 3.73 0.83 -8.48
C ILE A 42 4.61 2.06 -8.37
N ARG A 43 4.01 3.24 -8.58
CA ARG A 43 4.70 4.51 -8.65
C ARG A 43 4.70 5.19 -7.29
N ARG A 44 5.77 5.94 -7.03
CA ARG A 44 5.89 6.68 -5.77
C ARG A 44 4.76 7.69 -5.62
N VAL A 45 4.44 7.99 -4.37
CA VAL A 45 3.41 8.97 -4.02
C VAL A 45 4.05 10.08 -3.18
N ASN A 46 3.35 11.20 -3.06
CA ASN A 46 3.83 12.28 -2.24
C ASN A 46 3.48 12.05 -0.76
N GLN A 47 4.17 12.74 0.12
CA GLN A 47 3.89 12.79 1.55
C GLN A 47 3.84 11.41 2.21
N ILE A 48 4.75 10.52 1.82
CA ILE A 48 4.73 9.15 2.30
C ILE A 48 4.88 9.07 3.82
N GLU A 49 5.72 9.92 4.42
CA GLU A 49 5.93 9.91 5.86
C GLU A 49 4.64 10.22 6.63
N ALA A 50 3.89 11.21 6.14
CA ALA A 50 2.61 11.58 6.75
C ALA A 50 1.59 10.46 6.62
N ARG A 51 1.57 9.78 5.46
CA ARG A 51 0.66 8.67 5.21
C ARG A 51 0.96 7.49 6.11
N VAL A 52 2.23 7.15 6.28
CA VAL A 52 2.66 6.07 7.16
C VAL A 52 2.33 6.40 8.62
N LYS A 53 2.61 7.63 9.03
CA LYS A 53 2.30 8.06 10.39
C LYS A 53 0.80 7.97 10.69
N GLU A 54 -0.02 8.40 9.75
CA GLU A 54 -1.47 8.35 9.93
C GLU A 54 -1.96 6.89 9.99
N ALA A 55 -1.42 6.02 9.15
CA ALA A 55 -1.77 4.59 9.17
C ALA A 55 -1.45 3.96 10.52
N ALA A 56 -0.29 4.26 11.07
CA ALA A 56 0.11 3.78 12.39
C ALA A 56 -0.84 4.30 13.47
N LYS A 57 -1.19 5.58 13.39
CA LYS A 57 -2.08 6.22 14.37
C LYS A 57 -3.49 5.61 14.35
N VAL A 58 -3.98 5.26 13.16
CA VAL A 58 -5.30 4.63 12.99
C VAL A 58 -5.30 3.21 13.54
N GLY A 59 -4.14 2.57 13.61
CA GLY A 59 -4.02 1.23 14.19
C GLY A 59 -3.66 0.13 13.21
N PHE A 60 -3.30 0.47 11.97
CA PHE A 60 -2.80 -0.53 11.03
C PHE A 60 -1.48 -1.12 11.51
N LYS A 61 -1.28 -2.40 11.26
CA LYS A 61 -0.07 -3.14 11.65
C LYS A 61 0.96 -3.20 10.53
N ARG A 62 0.51 -3.18 9.27
CA ARG A 62 1.38 -3.19 8.10
C ARG A 62 0.89 -2.17 7.09
N ILE A 63 1.83 -1.54 6.39
CA ILE A 63 1.50 -0.68 5.26
C ILE A 63 2.40 -1.04 4.08
N PHE A 64 1.77 -1.28 2.95
CA PHE A 64 2.45 -1.54 1.68
C PHE A 64 2.55 -0.23 0.92
N ILE A 65 3.77 0.17 0.60
CA ILE A 65 4.05 1.45 -0.07
C ILE A 65 4.89 1.20 -1.33
N PRO A 66 4.96 2.18 -2.24
CA PRO A 66 5.85 2.03 -3.39
C PRO A 66 7.30 1.86 -2.94
N LYS A 67 7.99 0.90 -3.55
CA LYS A 67 9.40 0.65 -3.23
C LYS A 67 10.23 1.92 -3.36
N ASN A 68 9.92 2.77 -4.35
CA ASN A 68 10.66 4.00 -4.59
C ASN A 68 10.46 5.05 -3.48
N ASN A 69 9.47 4.89 -2.63
CA ASN A 69 9.28 5.74 -1.46
C ASN A 69 10.02 5.23 -0.22
N LEU A 70 10.42 3.96 -0.24
CA LEU A 70 10.99 3.34 0.96
C LEU A 70 12.39 3.89 1.23
N ASN A 71 12.64 4.22 2.48
CA ASN A 71 13.94 4.65 2.95
C ASN A 71 14.25 3.98 4.29
N GLN A 72 15.45 4.24 4.82
CA GLN A 72 15.90 3.56 6.04
C GLN A 72 15.04 3.92 7.26
N ASP A 73 14.62 5.19 7.36
CA ASP A 73 13.78 5.62 8.48
C ASP A 73 12.43 4.91 8.48
N LEU A 74 11.83 4.75 7.31
CA LEU A 74 10.56 4.03 7.19
C LEU A 74 10.73 2.54 7.49
N LYS A 75 11.83 1.93 7.04
CA LYS A 75 12.12 0.53 7.34
C LYS A 75 12.27 0.29 8.84
N ASN A 76 12.79 1.27 9.56
CA ASN A 76 13.07 1.17 10.99
C ASN A 76 11.89 1.63 11.86
N ASN A 77 10.75 1.91 11.27
CA ASN A 77 9.58 2.33 12.02
C ASN A 77 9.18 1.24 13.01
N SER A 78 9.04 1.60 14.28
CA SER A 78 8.73 0.65 15.34
C SER A 78 7.23 0.49 15.60
N GLU A 79 6.41 1.37 15.04
CA GLU A 79 4.96 1.37 15.30
C GLU A 79 4.16 0.61 14.24
N ILE A 80 4.69 0.53 13.02
CA ILE A 80 4.02 -0.12 11.90
C ILE A 80 5.08 -0.74 11.00
N GLU A 81 4.81 -1.92 10.48
CA GLU A 81 5.70 -2.57 9.52
C GLU A 81 5.49 -1.94 8.15
N VAL A 82 6.56 -1.41 7.54
CA VAL A 82 6.51 -0.75 6.24
C VAL A 82 7.15 -1.65 5.19
N ILE A 83 6.36 -2.02 4.19
CA ILE A 83 6.78 -2.97 3.15
C ILE A 83 6.76 -2.26 1.80
N GLY A 84 7.91 -2.24 1.12
CA GLY A 84 8.02 -1.67 -0.21
C GLY A 84 7.65 -2.67 -1.28
N VAL A 85 6.84 -2.25 -2.25
CA VAL A 85 6.45 -3.08 -3.38
C VAL A 85 6.70 -2.33 -4.68
N ALA A 86 7.24 -3.04 -5.67
CA ALA A 86 7.60 -2.45 -6.95
C ALA A 86 6.54 -2.65 -8.03
N SER A 87 5.72 -3.70 -7.90
CA SER A 87 4.74 -4.06 -8.91
C SER A 87 3.49 -4.66 -8.27
N LEU A 88 2.39 -4.58 -9.00
CA LEU A 88 1.14 -5.20 -8.57
C LEU A 88 1.27 -6.71 -8.39
N PRO A 89 1.90 -7.46 -9.33
CA PRO A 89 2.12 -8.89 -9.10
C PRO A 89 2.88 -9.20 -7.81
N GLN A 90 3.89 -8.40 -7.46
CA GLN A 90 4.62 -8.58 -6.22
C GLN A 90 3.70 -8.39 -5.01
N ALA A 91 2.90 -7.33 -5.02
CA ALA A 91 1.97 -7.06 -3.92
C ALA A 91 0.96 -8.20 -3.76
N LEU A 92 0.41 -8.68 -4.88
CA LEU A 92 -0.54 -9.79 -4.87
C LEU A 92 0.07 -11.05 -4.28
N LYS A 93 1.31 -11.35 -4.65
CA LYS A 93 2.01 -12.53 -4.14
C LYS A 93 2.26 -12.43 -2.64
N LEU A 94 2.66 -11.26 -2.16
CA LEU A 94 2.93 -11.06 -0.74
C LEU A 94 1.67 -11.17 0.13
N VAL A 95 0.53 -10.75 -0.41
CA VAL A 95 -0.71 -10.69 0.38
C VAL A 95 -1.51 -11.99 0.30
N PHE A 96 -1.54 -12.63 -0.88
CA PHE A 96 -2.43 -13.76 -1.11
C PHE A 96 -1.74 -15.13 -1.19
N ASN A 97 -0.44 -15.17 -1.01
CA ASN A 97 0.26 -16.46 -1.03
C ASN A 97 0.92 -16.78 0.31
#